data_5866be51ec2cc21e062dde0e0783f8ec
#
_entry.id   5866be51ec2cc21e062dde0e0783f8ec
#
_cell.length_a   1.000
_cell.length_b   1.000
_cell.length_c   1.000
_cell.angle_alpha   90.00
_cell.angle_beta   90.00
_cell.angle_gamma   90.00
#
_symmetry.space_group_name_H-M   'P 1'
#
loop_
_entity.id
_entity.type
_entity.pdbx_description
1 polymer ?
#
loop_
_entity_poly.entity_id
_entity_poly.type
_entity_poly.pdbx_seq_one_letter_code
_entity_poly.pdbx_strand_id
1 'polypeptide(L)'
;AKESIFSGLNNIRVCSVLDKKFSEYFGFTTSEVQQMAEYYEHTDKLAEVQAWYDGYKFGETEIFNPWSVINYFSNDCQAMPYWVQTSANTIIQEILKTYNDDTYKNLHALLGEAEVRSVVKTNIIYPKLKEPQTNILGFLLMTGYLKATQTELDFKGDYVCRLSIPNKEIKTIYYNEILSLLTERIGENTVTDLGNALFKKDAEKIKATLRPFMMETISYYDNLKENYYHGLMLGLIAIAESNYTIRSNRESGLGRYDIQLVPKSAGLPGIIIEIKAAGKNDAVNLKQLAQTALSQIEERKYDTELRAQGVTDIVKYGIAFQSKAIEVVIG
;
A
#
# COMPACT_ATOMS: atom_id res chain seq x y z
N ALA A 1 2.77 -5.88 22.77
CA ALA A 1 2.81 -4.73 23.66
C ALA A 1 2.49 -5.20 25.09
N LYS A 2 3.33 -4.84 26.06
CA LYS A 2 3.05 -5.12 27.48
C LYS A 2 2.05 -4.07 27.96
N GLU A 3 0.80 -4.45 28.16
CA GLU A 3 -0.15 -3.56 28.83
C GLU A 3 0.06 -3.54 30.35
N SER A 4 -0.29 -2.43 30.98
CA SER A 4 -0.05 -2.12 32.38
C SER A 4 -0.67 -3.12 33.39
N ILE A 5 -1.71 -3.86 33.02
CA ILE A 5 -2.40 -4.85 33.86
C ILE A 5 -1.47 -5.97 34.32
N PHE A 6 -0.46 -6.32 33.51
CA PHE A 6 0.51 -7.38 33.82
C PHE A 6 1.88 -6.87 34.26
N SER A 7 2.05 -5.55 34.38
CA SER A 7 3.37 -4.95 34.70
C SER A 7 3.91 -5.30 36.09
N GLY A 8 3.02 -5.74 36.99
CA GLY A 8 3.40 -6.21 38.36
C GLY A 8 3.77 -7.68 38.45
N LEU A 9 3.61 -8.47 37.40
CA LEU A 9 3.88 -9.90 37.41
C LEU A 9 5.29 -10.18 36.87
N ASN A 10 6.24 -10.43 37.76
CA ASN A 10 7.65 -10.64 37.40
C ASN A 10 7.95 -12.05 36.80
N ASN A 11 7.00 -12.99 36.91
CA ASN A 11 7.22 -14.39 36.55
C ASN A 11 6.56 -14.81 35.23
N ILE A 12 6.07 -13.85 34.43
CA ILE A 12 5.47 -14.16 33.13
C ILE A 12 6.52 -14.12 32.03
N ARG A 13 6.66 -15.23 31.30
CA ARG A 13 7.41 -15.25 30.06
C ARG A 13 6.54 -14.63 28.95
N VAL A 14 6.99 -13.53 28.38
CA VAL A 14 6.34 -12.92 27.21
C VAL A 14 6.97 -13.49 25.95
N CYS A 15 6.16 -14.10 25.08
CA CYS A 15 6.59 -14.47 23.74
C CYS A 15 6.15 -13.36 22.77
N SER A 16 7.08 -12.94 21.92
CA SER A 16 6.87 -11.94 20.87
C SER A 16 6.70 -12.62 19.50
N VAL A 17 6.43 -11.85 18.46
CA VAL A 17 6.42 -12.34 17.08
C VAL A 17 7.77 -12.87 16.60
N LEU A 18 8.87 -12.58 17.33
CA LEU A 18 10.20 -13.07 17.02
C LEU A 18 10.53 -14.41 17.69
N ASP A 19 9.69 -14.88 18.63
CA ASP A 19 9.89 -16.13 19.33
C ASP A 19 9.36 -17.31 18.52
N LYS A 20 10.10 -18.43 18.49
CA LYS A 20 9.67 -19.67 17.84
C LYS A 20 8.55 -20.38 18.60
N LYS A 21 8.48 -20.16 19.93
CA LYS A 21 7.50 -20.83 20.77
C LYS A 21 6.11 -20.23 20.51
N PHE A 22 5.13 -21.08 20.26
CA PHE A 22 3.73 -20.73 19.95
C PHE A 22 3.53 -20.00 18.61
N SER A 23 4.47 -20.05 17.68
CA SER A 23 4.41 -19.36 16.39
C SER A 23 3.22 -19.77 15.52
N GLU A 24 2.71 -21.00 15.69
CA GLU A 24 1.63 -21.57 14.87
C GLU A 24 0.21 -21.30 15.43
N TYR A 25 0.09 -20.67 16.61
CA TYR A 25 -1.20 -20.58 17.31
C TYR A 25 -1.89 -19.22 17.18
N PHE A 26 -1.29 -18.25 16.54
CA PHE A 26 -1.82 -16.88 16.47
C PHE A 26 -2.17 -16.43 15.04
N GLY A 27 -2.39 -17.37 14.16
CA GLY A 27 -2.79 -17.15 12.77
C GLY A 27 -3.12 -18.47 12.11
N PHE A 28 -3.59 -18.43 10.85
CA PHE A 28 -3.74 -19.66 10.06
C PHE A 28 -2.43 -20.01 9.37
N THR A 29 -2.08 -21.29 9.44
CA THR A 29 -0.97 -21.84 8.65
C THR A 29 -1.38 -22.02 7.18
N THR A 30 -0.40 -22.17 6.30
CA THR A 30 -0.66 -22.44 4.87
C THR A 30 -1.53 -23.68 4.66
N SER A 31 -1.32 -24.74 5.47
CA SER A 31 -2.13 -25.96 5.38
C SER A 31 -3.60 -25.76 5.79
N GLU A 32 -3.85 -24.93 6.81
CA GLU A 32 -5.21 -24.61 7.25
C GLU A 32 -5.94 -23.75 6.20
N VAL A 33 -5.26 -22.78 5.61
CA VAL A 33 -5.83 -21.94 4.52
C VAL A 33 -6.13 -22.80 3.28
N GLN A 34 -5.26 -23.77 2.98
CA GLN A 34 -5.52 -24.71 1.88
C GLN A 34 -6.75 -25.56 2.16
N GLN A 35 -6.91 -26.10 3.37
CA GLN A 35 -8.11 -26.86 3.77
C GLN A 35 -9.39 -26.00 3.68
N MET A 36 -9.31 -24.72 4.07
CA MET A 36 -10.42 -23.78 3.90
C MET A 36 -10.77 -23.57 2.42
N ALA A 37 -9.78 -23.37 1.56
CA ALA A 37 -10.00 -23.21 0.13
C ALA A 37 -10.60 -24.46 -0.53
N GLU A 38 -10.21 -25.66 -0.07
CA GLU A 38 -10.80 -26.93 -0.49
C GLU A 38 -12.26 -27.04 0.00
N TYR A 39 -12.54 -26.69 1.25
CA TYR A 39 -13.89 -26.73 1.82
C TYR A 39 -14.87 -25.80 1.12
N TYR A 40 -14.41 -24.60 0.73
CA TYR A 40 -15.22 -23.61 0.01
C TYR A 40 -15.19 -23.79 -1.51
N GLU A 41 -14.52 -24.81 -2.04
CA GLU A 41 -14.37 -25.10 -3.49
C GLU A 41 -13.65 -23.97 -4.27
N HIS A 42 -12.73 -23.26 -3.63
CA HIS A 42 -12.00 -22.13 -4.19
C HIS A 42 -10.47 -22.33 -4.20
N THR A 43 -10.00 -23.52 -4.55
CA THR A 43 -8.56 -23.83 -4.61
C THR A 43 -7.80 -23.02 -5.67
N ASP A 44 -8.49 -22.55 -6.72
CA ASP A 44 -7.98 -21.63 -7.74
C ASP A 44 -7.61 -20.26 -7.18
N LYS A 45 -8.11 -19.90 -5.99
CA LYS A 45 -7.89 -18.60 -5.32
C LYS A 45 -6.71 -18.58 -4.36
N LEU A 46 -6.02 -19.69 -4.14
CA LEU A 46 -4.93 -19.77 -3.15
C LEU A 46 -3.81 -18.73 -3.40
N ALA A 47 -3.43 -18.52 -4.65
CA ALA A 47 -2.41 -17.52 -4.98
C ALA A 47 -2.86 -16.08 -4.65
N GLU A 48 -4.14 -15.78 -4.78
CA GLU A 48 -4.72 -14.48 -4.41
C GLU A 48 -4.75 -14.31 -2.89
N VAL A 49 -5.24 -15.31 -2.16
CA VAL A 49 -5.24 -15.32 -0.68
C VAL A 49 -3.83 -15.12 -0.12
N GLN A 50 -2.85 -15.82 -0.69
CA GLN A 50 -1.44 -15.69 -0.33
C GLN A 50 -0.94 -14.26 -0.55
N ALA A 51 -1.17 -13.68 -1.72
CA ALA A 51 -0.70 -12.35 -2.04
C ALA A 51 -1.33 -11.26 -1.14
N TRP A 52 -2.57 -11.46 -0.67
CA TRP A 52 -3.29 -10.48 0.10
C TRP A 52 -3.13 -10.62 1.62
N TYR A 53 -3.07 -11.83 2.17
CA TYR A 53 -3.23 -12.06 3.61
C TYR A 53 -2.13 -12.89 4.26
N ASP A 54 -1.20 -13.43 3.49
CA ASP A 54 -0.02 -14.13 3.99
C ASP A 54 1.10 -13.14 4.39
N GLY A 55 2.21 -13.70 4.84
CA GLY A 55 3.46 -12.98 5.03
C GLY A 55 3.68 -12.45 6.44
N TYR A 56 2.82 -12.77 7.40
CA TYR A 56 3.17 -12.58 8.81
C TYR A 56 4.13 -13.69 9.23
N LYS A 57 5.29 -13.32 9.72
CA LYS A 57 6.30 -14.28 10.16
C LYS A 57 6.43 -14.25 11.68
N PHE A 58 6.02 -15.33 12.34
CA PHE A 58 6.16 -15.52 13.77
C PHE A 58 7.25 -16.57 14.02
N GLY A 59 8.38 -16.14 14.59
CA GLY A 59 9.58 -16.98 14.67
C GLY A 59 10.04 -17.44 13.29
N GLU A 60 9.83 -18.70 12.96
CA GLU A 60 10.16 -19.29 11.66
C GLU A 60 8.91 -19.67 10.83
N THR A 61 7.72 -19.53 11.39
CA THR A 61 6.45 -19.93 10.77
C THR A 61 5.81 -18.75 10.05
N GLU A 62 5.43 -18.93 8.80
CA GLU A 62 4.56 -18.00 8.07
C GLU A 62 3.12 -18.30 8.41
N ILE A 63 2.36 -17.25 8.70
CA ILE A 63 0.95 -17.33 9.07
C ILE A 63 0.15 -16.25 8.35
N PHE A 64 -1.11 -16.56 8.14
CA PHE A 64 -2.12 -15.65 7.58
C PHE A 64 -2.89 -14.95 8.69
N ASN A 65 -3.39 -13.74 8.40
CA ASN A 65 -4.33 -13.04 9.27
C ASN A 65 -5.69 -13.78 9.27
N PRO A 66 -6.12 -14.36 10.42
CA PRO A 66 -7.35 -15.14 10.46
C PRO A 66 -8.59 -14.32 10.11
N TRP A 67 -8.68 -13.09 10.59
CA TRP A 67 -9.79 -12.18 10.31
C TRP A 67 -9.97 -11.95 8.82
N SER A 68 -8.88 -11.61 8.14
CA SER A 68 -8.91 -11.29 6.71
C SER A 68 -9.22 -12.52 5.86
N VAL A 69 -8.65 -13.68 6.19
CA VAL A 69 -8.92 -14.94 5.47
C VAL A 69 -10.38 -15.37 5.63
N ILE A 70 -10.94 -15.31 6.85
CA ILE A 70 -12.34 -15.65 7.08
C ILE A 70 -13.26 -14.73 6.29
N ASN A 71 -13.02 -13.41 6.34
CA ASN A 71 -13.85 -12.46 5.60
C ASN A 71 -13.71 -12.63 4.08
N TYR A 72 -12.52 -12.95 3.57
CA TYR A 72 -12.32 -13.23 2.15
C TYR A 72 -13.21 -14.36 1.65
N PHE A 73 -13.17 -15.53 2.31
CA PHE A 73 -14.02 -16.67 1.93
C PHE A 73 -15.51 -16.42 2.19
N SER A 74 -15.86 -15.63 3.22
CA SER A 74 -17.26 -15.28 3.52
C SER A 74 -17.86 -14.25 2.56
N ASN A 75 -17.03 -13.50 1.81
CA ASN A 75 -17.46 -12.49 0.85
C ASN A 75 -17.12 -12.91 -0.60
N ASP A 76 -17.50 -14.10 -0.98
CA ASP A 76 -17.35 -14.64 -2.35
C ASP A 76 -15.93 -14.46 -2.92
N CYS A 77 -14.91 -14.69 -2.10
CA CYS A 77 -13.49 -14.53 -2.45
C CYS A 77 -13.14 -13.12 -3.00
N GLN A 78 -13.81 -12.09 -2.52
CA GLN A 78 -13.46 -10.72 -2.88
C GLN A 78 -12.24 -10.24 -2.08
N ALA A 79 -11.14 -9.98 -2.77
CA ALA A 79 -9.92 -9.49 -2.15
C ALA A 79 -10.05 -8.00 -1.76
N MET A 80 -10.07 -7.73 -0.45
CA MET A 80 -10.23 -6.41 0.14
C MET A 80 -9.36 -6.27 1.41
N PRO A 81 -9.04 -5.02 1.82
CA PRO A 81 -8.31 -4.80 3.08
C PRO A 81 -9.27 -4.91 4.28
N TYR A 82 -9.64 -6.12 4.68
CA TYR A 82 -10.60 -6.39 5.77
C TYR A 82 -10.11 -5.94 7.15
N TRP A 83 -8.80 -5.97 7.39
CA TRP A 83 -8.23 -5.54 8.65
C TRP A 83 -8.33 -4.04 8.89
N VAL A 84 -8.41 -3.23 7.85
CA VAL A 84 -8.59 -1.77 7.89
C VAL A 84 -9.87 -1.35 8.62
N GLN A 85 -10.91 -2.16 8.55
CA GLN A 85 -12.21 -1.86 9.16
C GLN A 85 -12.22 -2.05 10.68
N THR A 86 -11.16 -2.57 11.24
CA THR A 86 -11.00 -2.69 12.69
C THR A 86 -10.23 -1.46 13.21
N SER A 87 -10.71 -0.78 14.23
CA SER A 87 -10.33 0.52 14.82
C SER A 87 -8.83 0.87 15.02
N ALA A 88 -7.91 0.12 14.45
CA ALA A 88 -6.46 0.24 14.67
C ALA A 88 -5.74 1.28 13.78
N ASN A 89 -6.42 1.88 12.79
CA ASN A 89 -5.78 2.77 11.80
C ASN A 89 -5.29 4.10 12.39
N THR A 90 -5.91 4.57 13.46
CA THR A 90 -5.47 5.78 14.18
C THR A 90 -4.02 5.70 14.66
N ILE A 91 -3.50 4.49 14.88
CA ILE A 91 -2.12 4.27 15.30
C ILE A 91 -1.13 4.66 14.21
N ILE A 92 -1.37 4.26 12.96
CA ILE A 92 -0.50 4.64 11.83
C ILE A 92 -0.56 6.16 11.63
N GLN A 93 -1.75 6.75 11.68
CA GLN A 93 -1.90 8.21 11.58
C GLN A 93 -1.15 8.93 12.69
N GLU A 94 -1.26 8.49 13.95
CA GLU A 94 -0.52 9.08 15.07
C GLU A 94 1.00 8.96 14.90
N ILE A 95 1.47 7.79 14.46
CA ILE A 95 2.88 7.56 14.16
C ILE A 95 3.33 8.48 13.03
N LEU A 96 2.58 8.56 11.96
CA LEU A 96 2.89 9.38 10.80
C LEU A 96 2.85 10.89 11.12
N LYS A 97 2.02 11.35 12.07
CA LYS A 97 1.98 12.75 12.54
C LYS A 97 3.18 13.14 13.42
N THR A 98 3.82 12.19 14.09
CA THR A 98 4.90 12.44 15.07
C THR A 98 6.30 12.05 14.58
N TYR A 99 6.46 11.61 13.35
CA TYR A 99 7.72 11.06 12.84
C TYR A 99 8.76 12.14 12.49
N ASN A 100 10.01 11.70 12.54
CA ASN A 100 11.17 12.44 12.04
C ASN A 100 11.51 12.02 10.60
N ASP A 101 12.45 12.74 9.96
CA ASP A 101 12.89 12.48 8.59
C ASP A 101 13.37 11.05 8.34
N ASP A 102 13.99 10.39 9.33
CA ASP A 102 14.48 9.02 9.19
C ASP A 102 13.34 7.99 9.17
N THR A 103 12.31 8.19 9.99
CA THR A 103 11.11 7.34 9.94
C THR A 103 10.39 7.48 8.61
N TYR A 104 10.30 8.68 8.08
CA TYR A 104 9.73 8.94 6.76
C TYR A 104 10.49 8.21 5.65
N LYS A 105 11.83 8.34 5.62
CA LYS A 105 12.69 7.63 4.66
C LYS A 105 12.50 6.11 4.74
N ASN A 106 12.42 5.58 5.96
CA ASN A 106 12.23 4.15 6.17
C ASN A 106 10.85 3.67 5.67
N LEU A 107 9.78 4.39 5.97
CA LEU A 107 8.43 4.07 5.47
C LEU A 107 8.35 4.18 3.96
N HIS A 108 9.01 5.17 3.38
CA HIS A 108 9.13 5.34 1.93
C HIS A 108 9.85 4.17 1.25
N ALA A 109 10.98 3.74 1.83
CA ALA A 109 11.73 2.59 1.36
C ALA A 109 10.86 1.31 1.40
N LEU A 110 10.13 1.10 2.50
CA LEU A 110 9.22 -0.04 2.68
C LEU A 110 8.09 -0.05 1.63
N LEU A 111 7.50 1.10 1.32
CA LEU A 111 6.48 1.23 0.27
C LEU A 111 7.04 0.95 -1.13
N GLY A 112 8.30 1.31 -1.36
CA GLY A 112 9.06 0.96 -2.57
C GLY A 112 9.55 -0.50 -2.60
N GLU A 113 9.03 -1.36 -1.70
CA GLU A 113 9.39 -2.80 -1.57
C GLU A 113 10.86 -3.05 -1.20
N ALA A 114 11.55 -2.05 -0.64
CA ALA A 114 12.86 -2.23 -0.06
C ALA A 114 12.74 -2.76 1.38
N GLU A 115 13.74 -3.51 1.81
CA GLU A 115 13.88 -3.90 3.21
C GLU A 115 14.59 -2.81 4.02
N VAL A 116 14.12 -2.58 5.24
CA VAL A 116 14.72 -1.63 6.17
C VAL A 116 15.36 -2.39 7.34
N ARG A 117 16.62 -2.14 7.61
CA ARG A 117 17.32 -2.71 8.76
C ARG A 117 17.11 -1.84 9.99
N SER A 118 16.61 -2.42 11.08
CA SER A 118 16.36 -1.70 12.33
C SER A 118 16.66 -2.56 13.56
N VAL A 119 17.07 -1.91 14.63
CA VAL A 119 17.10 -2.52 15.97
C VAL A 119 15.67 -2.57 16.48
N VAL A 120 15.20 -3.72 16.94
CA VAL A 120 13.84 -3.94 17.42
C VAL A 120 13.83 -4.22 18.91
N LYS A 121 13.10 -3.40 19.66
CA LYS A 121 12.82 -3.65 21.08
C LYS A 121 11.45 -4.30 21.23
N THR A 122 11.42 -5.48 21.86
CA THR A 122 10.16 -6.26 22.02
C THR A 122 9.28 -5.79 23.18
N ASN A 123 9.76 -4.89 24.03
CA ASN A 123 9.10 -4.43 25.25
C ASN A 123 8.48 -3.01 25.12
N ILE A 124 8.11 -2.60 23.92
CA ILE A 124 7.53 -1.27 23.66
C ILE A 124 6.11 -1.22 24.23
N ILE A 125 5.81 -0.13 24.96
CA ILE A 125 4.50 0.16 25.55
C ILE A 125 3.84 1.27 24.75
N TYR A 126 2.56 1.11 24.38
CA TYR A 126 1.77 2.04 23.58
C TYR A 126 1.85 3.53 24.05
N PRO A 127 1.73 3.85 25.35
CA PRO A 127 1.82 5.23 25.83
C PRO A 127 3.15 5.94 25.52
N LYS A 128 4.21 5.18 25.25
CA LYS A 128 5.55 5.71 24.94
C LYS A 128 5.80 5.99 23.47
N LEU A 129 4.82 5.77 22.59
CA LEU A 129 4.96 6.03 21.15
C LEU A 129 5.24 7.50 20.82
N LYS A 130 4.79 8.41 21.70
CA LYS A 130 5.01 9.86 21.55
C LYS A 130 6.40 10.35 22.00
N GLU A 131 7.22 9.46 22.58
CA GLU A 131 8.57 9.81 22.98
C GLU A 131 9.54 9.78 21.76
N PRO A 132 10.39 10.79 21.57
CA PRO A 132 11.28 10.90 20.39
C PRO A 132 12.24 9.71 20.18
N GLN A 133 12.46 8.91 21.21
CA GLN A 133 13.37 7.76 21.19
C GLN A 133 12.65 6.42 20.97
N THR A 134 11.33 6.43 20.71
CA THR A 134 10.58 5.18 20.55
C THR A 134 10.92 4.52 19.23
N ASN A 135 11.19 3.23 19.29
CA ASN A 135 11.43 2.40 18.12
C ASN A 135 10.10 2.13 17.39
N ILE A 136 9.71 3.05 16.51
CA ILE A 136 8.47 2.99 15.74
C ILE A 136 8.42 1.73 14.85
N LEU A 137 9.53 1.39 14.19
CA LEU A 137 9.59 0.20 13.33
C LEU A 137 9.41 -1.09 14.13
N GLY A 138 9.98 -1.15 15.35
CA GLY A 138 9.75 -2.26 16.25
C GLY A 138 8.30 -2.37 16.71
N PHE A 139 7.65 -1.24 16.96
CA PHE A 139 6.22 -1.22 17.28
C PHE A 139 5.36 -1.70 16.11
N LEU A 140 5.62 -1.22 14.89
CA LEU A 140 4.92 -1.67 13.68
C LEU A 140 5.11 -3.17 13.42
N LEU A 141 6.30 -3.71 13.72
CA LEU A 141 6.52 -5.16 13.68
C LEU A 141 5.67 -5.91 14.72
N MET A 142 5.65 -5.44 15.98
CA MET A 142 4.90 -6.10 17.07
C MET A 142 3.37 -6.02 16.87
N THR A 143 2.88 -5.08 16.08
CA THR A 143 1.46 -4.89 15.79
C THR A 143 1.02 -5.45 14.44
N GLY A 144 1.94 -6.10 13.69
CA GLY A 144 1.62 -6.76 12.42
C GLY A 144 1.62 -5.84 11.19
N TYR A 145 2.01 -4.58 11.33
CA TYR A 145 2.17 -3.69 10.17
C TYR A 145 3.48 -3.90 9.39
N LEU A 146 4.44 -4.58 10.00
CA LEU A 146 5.68 -5.04 9.37
C LEU A 146 5.93 -6.50 9.70
N LYS A 147 6.75 -7.17 8.86
CA LYS A 147 7.31 -8.49 9.13
C LYS A 147 8.82 -8.42 9.21
N ALA A 148 9.45 -9.34 9.97
CA ALA A 148 10.88 -9.53 9.96
C ALA A 148 11.25 -10.64 8.96
N THR A 149 11.97 -10.30 7.91
CA THR A 149 12.49 -11.28 6.93
C THR A 149 13.75 -11.97 7.44
N GLN A 150 14.58 -11.23 8.17
CA GLN A 150 15.78 -11.74 8.84
C GLN A 150 15.87 -11.15 10.25
N THR A 151 16.36 -11.96 11.19
CA THR A 151 16.52 -11.56 12.60
C THR A 151 17.87 -12.06 13.10
N GLU A 152 18.64 -11.15 13.68
CA GLU A 152 19.95 -11.41 14.29
C GLU A 152 19.98 -10.80 15.71
N LEU A 153 20.82 -11.30 16.58
CA LEU A 153 21.13 -10.64 17.86
C LEU A 153 22.43 -9.85 17.70
N ASP A 154 22.41 -8.60 18.14
CA ASP A 154 23.62 -7.80 18.23
C ASP A 154 24.46 -8.17 19.47
N PHE A 155 25.60 -7.53 19.62
CA PHE A 155 26.55 -7.79 20.77
C PHE A 155 25.94 -7.35 22.11
N LYS A 156 24.85 -6.59 22.16
CA LYS A 156 24.13 -6.19 23.38
C LYS A 156 22.95 -7.12 23.68
N GLY A 157 22.65 -8.06 22.77
CA GLY A 157 21.49 -8.93 22.87
C GLY A 157 20.19 -8.29 22.38
N ASP A 158 20.25 -7.15 21.66
CA ASP A 158 19.09 -6.55 21.01
C ASP A 158 18.84 -7.24 19.65
N TYR A 159 17.57 -7.38 19.28
CA TYR A 159 17.21 -7.90 17.97
C TYR A 159 17.50 -6.87 16.87
N VAL A 160 18.22 -7.27 15.86
CA VAL A 160 18.41 -6.51 14.60
C VAL A 160 17.65 -7.23 13.52
N CYS A 161 16.64 -6.55 12.96
CA CYS A 161 15.74 -7.15 11.98
C CYS A 161 15.86 -6.44 10.62
N ARG A 162 15.72 -7.22 9.54
CA ARG A 162 15.32 -6.69 8.24
C ARG A 162 13.81 -6.73 8.19
N LEU A 163 13.20 -5.57 7.92
CA LEU A 163 11.76 -5.35 7.98
C LEU A 163 11.22 -5.08 6.60
N SER A 164 10.05 -5.63 6.29
CA SER A 164 9.29 -5.36 5.07
C SER A 164 7.80 -5.32 5.36
N ILE A 165 7.00 -4.80 4.43
CA ILE A 165 5.54 -4.88 4.47
C ILE A 165 5.13 -6.33 4.22
N PRO A 166 4.24 -6.93 5.03
CA PRO A 166 3.93 -8.36 4.94
C PRO A 166 3.20 -8.75 3.65
N ASN A 167 2.21 -7.98 3.22
CA ASN A 167 1.30 -8.37 2.14
C ASN A 167 0.60 -7.17 1.50
N LYS A 168 -0.27 -7.42 0.52
CA LYS A 168 -1.03 -6.39 -0.20
C LYS A 168 -2.04 -5.67 0.68
N GLU A 169 -2.68 -6.35 1.62
CA GLU A 169 -3.63 -5.75 2.55
C GLU A 169 -2.96 -4.63 3.35
N ILE A 170 -1.84 -4.92 3.99
CA ILE A 170 -1.09 -3.95 4.78
C ILE A 170 -0.50 -2.84 3.92
N LYS A 171 -0.04 -3.17 2.72
CA LYS A 171 0.44 -2.18 1.76
C LYS A 171 -0.65 -1.16 1.41
N THR A 172 -1.88 -1.62 1.20
CA THR A 172 -3.04 -0.76 0.94
C THR A 172 -3.34 0.16 2.13
N ILE A 173 -3.22 -0.34 3.37
CA ILE A 173 -3.38 0.47 4.57
C ILE A 173 -2.34 1.60 4.61
N TYR A 174 -1.07 1.30 4.41
CA TYR A 174 -0.03 2.32 4.38
C TYR A 174 -0.29 3.39 3.32
N TYR A 175 -0.70 2.99 2.13
CA TYR A 175 -1.05 3.94 1.09
C TYR A 175 -2.19 4.85 1.53
N ASN A 176 -3.29 4.31 2.03
CA ASN A 176 -4.45 5.09 2.45
C ASN A 176 -4.11 6.07 3.58
N GLU A 177 -3.35 5.63 4.58
CA GLU A 177 -3.00 6.47 5.73
C GLU A 177 -1.97 7.56 5.38
N ILE A 178 -0.96 7.24 4.57
CA ILE A 178 0.01 8.22 4.09
C ILE A 178 -0.69 9.26 3.22
N LEU A 179 -1.63 8.82 2.38
CA LEU A 179 -2.38 9.70 1.50
C LEU A 179 -3.35 10.60 2.27
N SER A 180 -4.00 10.09 3.31
CA SER A 180 -4.81 10.90 4.20
C SER A 180 -3.99 12.07 4.79
N LEU A 181 -2.78 11.79 5.25
CA LEU A 181 -1.88 12.82 5.78
C LEU A 181 -1.36 13.78 4.72
N LEU A 182 -1.10 13.28 3.52
CA LEU A 182 -0.71 14.13 2.40
C LEU A 182 -1.86 15.04 2.00
N THR A 183 -3.08 14.54 1.98
CA THR A 183 -4.29 15.32 1.70
C THR A 183 -4.51 16.41 2.77
N GLU A 184 -4.30 16.12 4.05
CA GLU A 184 -4.33 17.12 5.12
C GLU A 184 -3.29 18.25 4.89
N ARG A 185 -2.13 17.96 4.33
CA ARG A 185 -1.05 18.94 4.08
C ARG A 185 -1.26 19.76 2.79
N ILE A 186 -1.78 19.12 1.74
CA ILE A 186 -1.93 19.74 0.41
C ILE A 186 -3.21 20.59 0.34
N GLY A 187 -4.18 20.32 1.22
CA GLY A 187 -5.52 20.91 1.23
C GLY A 187 -6.49 20.23 0.28
N GLU A 188 -7.76 20.20 0.67
CA GLU A 188 -8.86 19.60 -0.09
C GLU A 188 -9.00 20.20 -1.51
N ASN A 189 -8.62 21.45 -1.69
CA ASN A 189 -8.71 22.14 -2.99
C ASN A 189 -7.80 21.50 -4.05
N THR A 190 -6.58 21.09 -3.70
CA THR A 190 -5.64 20.49 -4.66
C THR A 190 -6.14 19.16 -5.19
N VAL A 191 -6.78 18.38 -4.34
CA VAL A 191 -7.32 17.08 -4.72
C VAL A 191 -8.57 17.24 -5.59
N THR A 192 -9.44 18.21 -5.24
CA THR A 192 -10.58 18.59 -6.07
C THR A 192 -10.13 19.11 -7.43
N ASP A 193 -9.06 19.91 -7.47
CA ASP A 193 -8.45 20.42 -8.70
C ASP A 193 -7.91 19.30 -9.58
N LEU A 194 -7.25 18.29 -9.00
CA LEU A 194 -6.77 17.12 -9.74
C LEU A 194 -7.94 16.32 -10.33
N GLY A 195 -8.98 16.06 -9.55
CA GLY A 195 -10.19 15.39 -10.04
C GLY A 195 -10.82 16.14 -11.20
N ASN A 196 -11.00 17.45 -11.07
CA ASN A 196 -11.53 18.31 -12.11
C ASN A 196 -10.66 18.32 -13.38
N ALA A 197 -9.32 18.31 -13.22
CA ALA A 197 -8.40 18.30 -14.34
C ALA A 197 -8.45 16.96 -15.11
N LEU A 198 -8.59 15.84 -14.39
CA LEU A 198 -8.80 14.51 -14.99
C LEU A 198 -10.09 14.46 -15.79
N PHE A 199 -11.21 15.01 -15.28
CA PHE A 199 -12.48 15.03 -16.01
C PHE A 199 -12.47 15.96 -17.23
N LYS A 200 -11.78 17.09 -17.12
CA LYS A 200 -11.68 18.08 -18.20
C LYS A 200 -10.62 17.74 -19.26
N LYS A 201 -9.94 16.60 -19.10
CA LYS A 201 -8.86 16.18 -20.01
C LYS A 201 -7.74 17.24 -20.11
N ASP A 202 -7.39 17.85 -18.98
CA ASP A 202 -6.40 18.94 -18.91
C ASP A 202 -5.06 18.43 -18.36
N ALA A 203 -4.20 17.95 -19.28
CA ALA A 203 -2.87 17.42 -18.92
C ALA A 203 -1.98 18.46 -18.23
N GLU A 204 -2.02 19.72 -18.66
CA GLU A 204 -1.22 20.78 -18.08
C GLU A 204 -1.65 21.11 -16.66
N LYS A 205 -2.97 21.14 -16.42
CA LYS A 205 -3.51 21.34 -15.07
C LYS A 205 -3.18 20.16 -14.15
N ILE A 206 -3.25 18.91 -14.64
CA ILE A 206 -2.82 17.71 -13.90
C ILE A 206 -1.35 17.86 -13.46
N LYS A 207 -0.46 18.20 -14.40
CA LYS A 207 0.96 18.44 -14.10
C LYS A 207 1.16 19.58 -13.11
N ALA A 208 0.50 20.71 -13.32
CA ALA A 208 0.59 21.88 -12.44
C ALA A 208 0.11 21.58 -11.03
N THR A 209 -0.93 20.75 -10.88
CA THR A 209 -1.48 20.35 -9.57
C THR A 209 -0.56 19.36 -8.85
N LEU A 210 0.02 18.39 -9.56
CA LEU A 210 0.89 17.36 -8.96
C LEU A 210 2.33 17.87 -8.68
N ARG A 211 2.84 18.80 -9.47
CA ARG A 211 4.23 19.26 -9.36
C ARG A 211 4.59 19.87 -7.99
N PRO A 212 3.83 20.79 -7.38
CA PRO A 212 4.11 21.29 -6.04
C PRO A 212 4.16 20.17 -5.02
N PHE A 213 3.21 19.25 -5.09
CA PHE A 213 3.16 18.07 -4.23
C PHE A 213 4.42 17.20 -4.34
N MET A 214 4.85 16.91 -5.58
CA MET A 214 6.08 16.16 -5.84
C MET A 214 7.32 16.88 -5.30
N MET A 215 7.32 18.23 -5.37
CA MET A 215 8.42 19.04 -4.86
C MET A 215 8.54 18.98 -3.33
N GLU A 216 7.44 18.92 -2.62
CA GLU A 216 7.39 18.88 -1.15
C GLU A 216 7.60 17.49 -0.57
N THR A 217 7.06 16.45 -1.24
CA THR A 217 7.01 15.10 -0.68
C THR A 217 8.15 14.19 -1.12
N ILE A 218 8.75 14.43 -2.28
CA ILE A 218 9.83 13.59 -2.80
C ILE A 218 11.17 14.22 -2.48
N SER A 219 12.04 13.48 -1.79
CA SER A 219 13.43 13.87 -1.62
C SER A 219 14.19 13.72 -2.94
N TYR A 220 15.11 14.62 -3.20
CA TYR A 220 16.00 14.54 -4.36
C TYR A 220 16.85 13.26 -4.39
N TYR A 221 17.06 12.63 -3.23
CA TYR A 221 17.84 11.38 -3.09
C TYR A 221 17.04 10.11 -3.29
N ASP A 222 15.71 10.20 -3.40
CA ASP A 222 14.85 9.03 -3.52
C ASP A 222 14.90 8.45 -4.94
N ASN A 223 15.20 7.15 -5.04
CA ASN A 223 15.06 6.37 -6.27
C ASN A 223 13.74 5.65 -6.25
N LEU A 224 12.65 6.39 -6.52
CA LEU A 224 11.29 5.89 -6.42
C LEU A 224 10.94 5.02 -7.64
N LYS A 225 10.29 3.90 -7.38
CA LYS A 225 9.79 2.98 -8.40
C LYS A 225 8.34 3.28 -8.77
N GLU A 226 7.87 2.69 -9.85
CA GLU A 226 6.50 2.79 -10.38
C GLU A 226 5.42 2.55 -9.30
N ASN A 227 5.61 1.54 -8.43
CA ASN A 227 4.68 1.24 -7.34
C ASN A 227 4.43 2.40 -6.36
N TYR A 228 5.42 3.26 -6.16
CA TYR A 228 5.26 4.46 -5.34
C TYR A 228 4.29 5.45 -5.98
N TYR A 229 4.54 5.80 -7.24
CA TYR A 229 3.70 6.75 -7.97
C TYR A 229 2.30 6.22 -8.22
N HIS A 230 2.18 4.91 -8.42
CA HIS A 230 0.89 4.23 -8.47
C HIS A 230 0.09 4.42 -7.18
N GLY A 231 0.69 4.16 -6.02
CA GLY A 231 0.05 4.37 -4.73
C GLY A 231 -0.31 5.83 -4.47
N LEU A 232 0.59 6.75 -4.83
CA LEU A 232 0.36 8.19 -4.76
C LEU A 232 -0.86 8.60 -5.58
N MET A 233 -0.91 8.20 -6.85
CA MET A 233 -2.03 8.53 -7.74
C MET A 233 -3.33 7.90 -7.26
N LEU A 234 -3.30 6.64 -6.82
CA LEU A 234 -4.47 5.94 -6.31
C LEU A 234 -5.11 6.70 -5.14
N GLY A 235 -4.32 7.19 -4.22
CA GLY A 235 -4.87 7.91 -3.10
C GLY A 235 -5.35 9.32 -3.43
N LEU A 236 -4.64 10.06 -4.28
CA LEU A 236 -5.11 11.36 -4.72
C LEU A 236 -6.44 11.27 -5.50
N ILE A 237 -6.67 10.13 -6.17
CA ILE A 237 -7.89 9.85 -6.91
C ILE A 237 -9.00 9.29 -6.00
N ALA A 238 -8.69 8.77 -4.82
CA ALA A 238 -9.67 8.18 -3.89
C ALA A 238 -10.83 9.13 -3.54
N ILE A 239 -10.62 10.45 -3.62
CA ILE A 239 -11.69 11.45 -3.45
C ILE A 239 -12.76 11.36 -4.54
N ALA A 240 -12.44 10.80 -5.70
CA ALA A 240 -13.42 10.55 -6.74
C ALA A 240 -14.40 9.39 -6.43
N GLU A 241 -14.24 8.70 -5.29
CA GLU A 241 -15.10 7.56 -4.89
C GLU A 241 -16.57 7.91 -4.77
N SER A 242 -16.92 9.16 -4.54
CA SER A 242 -18.32 9.60 -4.55
C SER A 242 -19.01 9.32 -5.89
N ASN A 243 -18.32 9.54 -7.01
CA ASN A 243 -18.82 9.44 -8.38
C ASN A 243 -18.31 8.22 -9.15
N TYR A 244 -17.27 7.56 -8.66
CA TYR A 244 -16.58 6.46 -9.32
C TYR A 244 -16.33 5.28 -8.40
N THR A 245 -16.36 4.09 -8.97
CA THR A 245 -15.75 2.92 -8.36
C THR A 245 -14.29 2.84 -8.83
N ILE A 246 -13.35 2.99 -7.90
CA ILE A 246 -11.93 2.97 -8.20
C ILE A 246 -11.45 1.51 -8.17
N ARG A 247 -10.77 1.10 -9.22
CA ARG A 247 -10.16 -0.22 -9.35
C ARG A 247 -8.69 -0.07 -9.64
N SER A 248 -7.88 -0.94 -9.06
CA SER A 248 -6.43 -0.89 -9.20
C SER A 248 -5.87 -2.28 -9.38
N ASN A 249 -4.84 -2.41 -10.23
CA ASN A 249 -4.10 -3.65 -10.47
C ASN A 249 -5.00 -4.85 -10.83
N ARG A 250 -6.07 -4.65 -11.61
CA ARG A 250 -6.96 -5.72 -12.07
C ARG A 250 -6.71 -6.06 -13.53
N GLU A 251 -7.05 -7.28 -13.89
CA GLU A 251 -6.98 -7.75 -15.27
C GLU A 251 -8.13 -7.17 -16.08
N SER A 252 -7.81 -6.65 -17.27
CA SER A 252 -8.76 -6.26 -18.30
C SER A 252 -8.11 -6.39 -19.68
N GLY A 253 -8.85 -6.93 -20.64
CA GLY A 253 -8.31 -7.19 -21.97
C GLY A 253 -7.17 -8.21 -21.93
N LEU A 254 -6.00 -7.81 -22.44
CA LEU A 254 -4.81 -8.67 -22.56
C LEU A 254 -3.76 -8.43 -21.48
N GLY A 255 -4.13 -7.82 -20.36
CA GLY A 255 -3.17 -7.54 -19.30
C GLY A 255 -3.81 -6.91 -18.06
N ARG A 256 -2.97 -6.30 -17.22
CA ARG A 256 -3.35 -5.67 -15.96
C ARG A 256 -3.09 -4.17 -16.07
N TYR A 257 -4.14 -3.37 -15.84
CA TYR A 257 -4.04 -1.91 -15.76
C TYR A 257 -3.65 -1.44 -14.36
N ASP A 258 -3.08 -0.25 -14.27
CA ASP A 258 -2.74 0.35 -12.97
C ASP A 258 -3.96 0.88 -12.25
N ILE A 259 -4.68 1.84 -12.82
CA ILE A 259 -5.86 2.45 -12.20
C ILE A 259 -7.00 2.59 -13.21
N GLN A 260 -8.20 2.22 -12.79
CA GLN A 260 -9.43 2.41 -13.57
C GLN A 260 -10.51 3.03 -12.69
N LEU A 261 -11.16 4.07 -13.21
CA LEU A 261 -12.31 4.70 -12.58
C LEU A 261 -13.57 4.33 -13.39
N VAL A 262 -14.44 3.57 -12.76
CA VAL A 262 -15.73 3.14 -13.34
C VAL A 262 -16.81 4.12 -12.87
N PRO A 263 -17.50 4.83 -13.77
CA PRO A 263 -18.52 5.79 -13.37
C PRO A 263 -19.70 5.10 -12.69
N LYS A 264 -20.21 5.68 -11.60
CA LYS A 264 -21.41 5.20 -10.89
C LYS A 264 -22.70 5.73 -11.49
N SER A 265 -22.64 6.75 -12.34
CA SER A 265 -23.78 7.36 -12.98
C SER A 265 -23.53 7.60 -14.47
N ALA A 266 -24.61 7.60 -15.26
CA ALA A 266 -24.55 7.89 -16.68
C ALA A 266 -24.06 9.34 -16.93
N GLY A 267 -23.33 9.53 -18.03
CA GLY A 267 -22.81 10.86 -18.44
C GLY A 267 -21.43 11.21 -17.88
N LEU A 268 -20.86 10.38 -17.01
CA LEU A 268 -19.47 10.51 -16.58
C LEU A 268 -18.57 9.60 -17.44
N PRO A 269 -17.36 10.05 -17.84
CA PRO A 269 -16.43 9.21 -18.59
C PRO A 269 -15.83 8.12 -17.71
N GLY A 270 -15.56 6.96 -18.28
CA GLY A 270 -14.62 6.01 -17.68
C GLY A 270 -13.19 6.55 -17.80
N ILE A 271 -12.33 6.31 -16.81
CA ILE A 271 -10.95 6.78 -16.86
C ILE A 271 -10.02 5.61 -16.64
N ILE A 272 -8.98 5.51 -17.48
CA ILE A 272 -7.90 4.53 -17.33
C ILE A 272 -6.58 5.30 -17.22
N ILE A 273 -5.78 4.95 -16.22
CA ILE A 273 -4.47 5.56 -16.01
C ILE A 273 -3.43 4.44 -15.98
N GLU A 274 -2.42 4.57 -16.79
CA GLU A 274 -1.22 3.75 -16.78
C GLU A 274 -0.02 4.61 -16.39
N ILE A 275 0.81 4.08 -15.50
CA ILE A 275 1.92 4.81 -14.88
C ILE A 275 3.22 4.15 -15.28
N LYS A 276 4.22 4.95 -15.58
CA LYS A 276 5.60 4.53 -15.77
C LYS A 276 6.53 5.41 -14.93
N ALA A 277 7.57 4.80 -14.40
CA ALA A 277 8.59 5.52 -13.65
C ALA A 277 9.97 5.19 -14.18
N ALA A 278 10.79 6.23 -14.36
CA ALA A 278 12.19 6.12 -14.66
C ALA A 278 13.05 6.31 -13.41
N GLY A 279 14.17 5.61 -13.33
CA GLY A 279 15.17 5.81 -12.30
C GLY A 279 15.76 7.23 -12.40
N LYS A 280 16.17 7.79 -11.27
CA LYS A 280 16.68 9.16 -11.18
C LYS A 280 17.78 9.49 -12.20
N ASN A 281 18.68 8.53 -12.45
CA ASN A 281 19.86 8.70 -13.30
C ASN A 281 19.63 8.17 -14.73
N ASP A 282 18.44 7.73 -15.05
CA ASP A 282 18.14 7.21 -16.39
C ASP A 282 18.01 8.36 -17.38
N ALA A 283 18.71 8.27 -18.50
CA ALA A 283 18.58 9.22 -19.60
C ALA A 283 17.30 8.93 -20.39
N VAL A 284 16.15 9.37 -19.87
CA VAL A 284 14.83 9.07 -20.45
C VAL A 284 14.11 10.34 -20.86
N ASN A 285 13.45 10.28 -22.01
CA ASN A 285 12.48 11.29 -22.41
C ASN A 285 11.13 10.98 -21.76
N LEU A 286 10.75 11.74 -20.72
CA LEU A 286 9.51 11.51 -19.96
C LEU A 286 8.25 11.55 -20.82
N LYS A 287 8.22 12.39 -21.87
CA LYS A 287 7.09 12.45 -22.78
C LYS A 287 6.95 11.16 -23.59
N GLN A 288 8.09 10.59 -24.04
CA GLN A 288 8.06 9.29 -24.71
C GLN A 288 7.66 8.17 -23.75
N LEU A 289 8.10 8.22 -22.49
CA LEU A 289 7.73 7.25 -21.49
C LEU A 289 6.23 7.31 -21.17
N ALA A 290 5.64 8.51 -21.05
CA ALA A 290 4.20 8.69 -20.89
C ALA A 290 3.43 8.20 -22.13
N GLN A 291 3.96 8.40 -23.34
CA GLN A 291 3.37 7.86 -24.55
C GLN A 291 3.41 6.33 -24.58
N THR A 292 4.48 5.70 -24.08
CA THR A 292 4.55 4.24 -23.93
C THR A 292 3.48 3.72 -22.99
N ALA A 293 3.25 4.43 -21.86
CA ALA A 293 2.16 4.08 -20.93
C ALA A 293 0.79 4.16 -21.64
N LEU A 294 0.54 5.23 -22.39
CA LEU A 294 -0.71 5.37 -23.14
C LEU A 294 -0.89 4.27 -24.19
N SER A 295 0.17 3.97 -24.96
CA SER A 295 0.14 2.90 -25.98
C SER A 295 -0.13 1.53 -25.36
N GLN A 296 0.37 1.26 -24.15
CA GLN A 296 0.09 0.01 -23.43
C GLN A 296 -1.40 -0.17 -23.13
N ILE A 297 -2.13 0.90 -22.79
CA ILE A 297 -3.59 0.85 -22.57
C ILE A 297 -4.30 0.37 -23.84
N GLU A 298 -3.89 0.88 -25.01
CA GLU A 298 -4.49 0.53 -26.30
C GLU A 298 -4.14 -0.89 -26.72
N GLU A 299 -2.86 -1.23 -26.70
CA GLU A 299 -2.35 -2.56 -27.13
C GLU A 299 -2.93 -3.69 -26.27
N ARG A 300 -3.07 -3.44 -24.98
CA ARG A 300 -3.60 -4.42 -24.02
C ARG A 300 -5.13 -4.36 -23.87
N LYS A 301 -5.80 -3.42 -24.54
CA LYS A 301 -7.27 -3.26 -24.53
C LYS A 301 -7.84 -3.16 -23.11
N TYR A 302 -7.24 -2.33 -22.26
CA TYR A 302 -7.66 -2.16 -20.87
C TYR A 302 -9.07 -1.58 -20.73
N ASP A 303 -9.64 -1.02 -21.77
CA ASP A 303 -11.00 -0.50 -21.84
C ASP A 303 -12.09 -1.57 -22.04
N THR A 304 -11.72 -2.85 -22.23
CA THR A 304 -12.65 -3.94 -22.49
C THR A 304 -13.72 -4.07 -21.42
N GLU A 305 -13.33 -4.02 -20.15
CA GLU A 305 -14.24 -4.15 -19.01
C GLU A 305 -15.22 -2.95 -18.92
N LEU A 306 -14.74 -1.71 -19.11
CA LEU A 306 -15.57 -0.51 -19.12
C LEU A 306 -16.59 -0.56 -20.26
N ARG A 307 -16.16 -0.96 -21.46
CA ARG A 307 -17.06 -1.10 -22.61
C ARG A 307 -18.12 -2.18 -22.39
N ALA A 308 -17.76 -3.30 -21.80
CA ALA A 308 -18.70 -4.36 -21.43
C ALA A 308 -19.77 -3.90 -20.42
N GLN A 309 -19.45 -2.89 -19.60
CA GLN A 309 -20.37 -2.24 -18.66
C GLN A 309 -21.18 -1.09 -19.29
N GLY A 310 -21.06 -0.88 -20.61
CA GLY A 310 -21.80 0.15 -21.35
C GLY A 310 -21.19 1.55 -21.29
N VAL A 311 -19.96 1.71 -20.78
CA VAL A 311 -19.27 3.00 -20.78
C VAL A 311 -18.72 3.28 -22.17
N THR A 312 -19.23 4.34 -22.83
CA THR A 312 -18.85 4.71 -24.20
C THR A 312 -17.78 5.80 -24.25
N ASP A 313 -17.84 6.78 -23.34
CA ASP A 313 -16.79 7.81 -23.22
C ASP A 313 -15.72 7.33 -22.25
N ILE A 314 -14.51 7.06 -22.76
CA ILE A 314 -13.38 6.55 -21.97
C ILE A 314 -12.17 7.43 -22.24
N VAL A 315 -11.63 7.99 -21.17
CA VAL A 315 -10.43 8.82 -21.20
C VAL A 315 -9.23 7.97 -20.75
N LYS A 316 -8.14 8.04 -21.49
CA LYS A 316 -6.94 7.27 -21.24
C LYS A 316 -5.78 8.20 -20.93
N TYR A 317 -5.06 7.91 -19.85
CA TYR A 317 -3.91 8.70 -19.41
C TYR A 317 -2.67 7.81 -19.34
N GLY A 318 -1.62 8.22 -20.05
CA GLY A 318 -0.25 7.78 -19.83
C GLY A 318 0.48 8.78 -18.95
N ILE A 319 0.93 8.39 -17.76
CA ILE A 319 1.62 9.27 -16.82
C ILE A 319 3.02 8.73 -16.57
N ALA A 320 4.04 9.56 -16.75
CA ALA A 320 5.42 9.21 -16.49
C ALA A 320 6.03 10.07 -15.39
N PHE A 321 6.79 9.43 -14.52
CA PHE A 321 7.48 10.06 -13.41
C PHE A 321 8.97 9.80 -13.46
N GLN A 322 9.76 10.80 -13.05
CA GLN A 322 11.19 10.65 -12.76
C GLN A 322 11.55 11.58 -11.61
N SER A 323 11.75 11.05 -10.40
CA SER A 323 11.89 11.85 -9.18
C SER A 323 10.75 12.86 -9.05
N LYS A 324 11.05 14.16 -9.10
CA LYS A 324 10.07 15.26 -8.99
C LYS A 324 9.46 15.69 -10.34
N ALA A 325 9.92 15.12 -11.42
CA ALA A 325 9.40 15.42 -12.75
C ALA A 325 8.20 14.52 -13.10
N ILE A 326 7.24 15.12 -13.79
CA ILE A 326 6.02 14.44 -14.26
C ILE A 326 5.70 14.87 -15.68
N GLU A 327 5.26 13.92 -16.48
CA GLU A 327 4.68 14.15 -17.79
C GLU A 327 3.39 13.36 -17.96
N VAL A 328 2.41 13.96 -18.64
CA VAL A 328 1.06 13.42 -18.82
C VAL A 328 0.68 13.49 -20.29
N VAL A 329 0.23 12.38 -20.85
CA VAL A 329 -0.30 12.28 -22.21
C VAL A 329 -1.72 11.71 -22.15
N ILE A 330 -2.61 12.22 -22.99
CA ILE A 330 -4.03 11.86 -23.04
C ILE A 330 -4.34 11.24 -24.41
N GLY A 331 -5.17 10.18 -24.40
CA GLY A 331 -5.68 9.50 -25.58
C GLY A 331 -7.19 9.38 -25.57
#